data_732f2be61fb8d9a07f92ba8a8d704b05
#
_entry.id   732f2be61fb8d9a07f92ba8a8d704b05
#
_cell.length_a   1.000
_cell.length_b   1.000
_cell.length_c   1.000
_cell.angle_alpha   90.00
_cell.angle_beta   90.00
_cell.angle_gamma   90.00
#
_symmetry.space_group_name_H-M   'P 1'
#
loop_
_entity.id
_entity.type
_entity.pdbx_description
1 polymer ?
#
loop_
_entity_poly.entity_id
_entity_poly.type
_entity_poly.pdbx_seq_one_letter_code
_entity_poly.pdbx_strand_id
1 'polypeptide(L)'
;MKKMLFVVALFFAITTLDAQIVYTNLESNPEMIDSEYELNIDGQSSAEFMIQNYSAYGEAVYFASFENGAAVVSTAADYNANVDMLSENAEIGASSTFYGCQGGSPYFNVLYLPGEYVVWASGTVAYVGLKFVRQSTGTTHYGWAKVKLGTNASYVYLYGYAYNSTPNAPIRTGQTNDSGLNEVMQHSFSFYPNPAKGILNIEGQNIRSISIYNTLGQEETKFSYSENQIDISNLRKGIYILNILSNEGMIREKFIKE
;
A
#
# COMPACT_ATOMS: atom_id res chain seq x y z
N MET A 1 58.62 5.33 35.34
CA MET A 1 58.04 5.28 33.98
C MET A 1 56.57 4.90 34.10
N LYS A 2 55.64 5.83 33.94
CA LYS A 2 54.18 5.62 33.97
C LYS A 2 53.74 5.23 32.56
N LYS A 3 53.26 4.01 32.37
CA LYS A 3 52.65 3.58 31.12
C LYS A 3 51.23 4.19 31.00
N MET A 4 51.05 5.08 30.03
CA MET A 4 49.77 5.68 29.70
C MET A 4 49.00 4.72 28.78
N LEU A 5 47.90 4.18 29.29
CA LEU A 5 47.00 3.29 28.54
C LEU A 5 46.07 4.16 27.69
N PHE A 6 46.23 4.16 26.37
CA PHE A 6 45.29 4.81 25.46
C PHE A 6 44.10 3.85 25.23
N VAL A 7 42.97 4.21 25.80
CA VAL A 7 41.69 3.57 25.48
C VAL A 7 41.13 4.26 24.23
N VAL A 8 41.20 3.60 23.08
CA VAL A 8 40.51 4.02 21.86
C VAL A 8 39.03 3.61 21.98
N ALA A 9 38.18 4.56 22.30
CA ALA A 9 36.73 4.36 22.24
C ALA A 9 36.30 4.35 20.76
N LEU A 10 35.97 3.18 20.24
CA LEU A 10 35.40 3.02 18.92
C LEU A 10 33.91 3.43 19.00
N PHE A 11 33.58 4.65 18.57
CA PHE A 11 32.20 5.07 18.40
C PHE A 11 31.65 4.37 17.13
N PHE A 12 30.86 3.33 17.33
CA PHE A 12 29.97 2.84 16.29
C PHE A 12 28.82 3.84 16.15
N ALA A 13 28.85 4.66 15.12
CA ALA A 13 27.68 5.40 14.69
C ALA A 13 26.67 4.36 14.19
N ILE A 14 25.66 4.04 15.01
CA ILE A 14 24.49 3.29 14.56
C ILE A 14 23.69 4.29 13.73
N THR A 15 23.91 4.28 12.41
CA THR A 15 22.96 4.90 11.49
C THR A 15 21.74 3.99 11.49
N THR A 16 20.66 4.44 12.12
CA THR A 16 19.32 3.86 11.88
C THR A 16 19.04 4.08 10.39
N LEU A 17 19.16 3.03 9.59
CA LEU A 17 18.56 3.05 8.25
C LEU A 17 17.04 3.00 8.49
N ASP A 18 16.41 4.17 8.46
CA ASP A 18 14.96 4.23 8.39
C ASP A 18 14.53 3.53 7.11
N ALA A 19 13.57 2.63 7.24
CA ALA A 19 12.98 1.94 6.11
C ALA A 19 12.33 2.98 5.19
N GLN A 20 12.86 3.16 3.98
CA GLN A 20 12.31 4.14 3.05
C GLN A 20 11.41 3.43 2.04
N ILE A 21 10.11 3.74 2.09
CA ILE A 21 9.18 3.31 1.07
C ILE A 21 9.26 4.26 -0.12
N VAL A 22 9.58 3.69 -1.27
CA VAL A 22 9.56 4.42 -2.56
C VAL A 22 8.23 4.11 -3.23
N TYR A 23 7.39 5.13 -3.39
CA TYR A 23 6.02 4.99 -3.92
C TYR A 23 5.82 5.80 -5.19
N THR A 24 5.24 5.17 -6.20
CA THR A 24 4.75 5.81 -7.43
C THR A 24 3.23 5.81 -7.44
N ASN A 25 2.65 6.99 -7.33
CA ASN A 25 1.21 7.21 -7.29
C ASN A 25 0.65 7.45 -8.70
N LEU A 26 -0.28 6.61 -9.13
CA LEU A 26 -1.04 6.74 -10.38
C LEU A 26 -2.56 6.82 -10.14
N GLU A 27 -3.01 6.91 -8.89
CA GLU A 27 -4.43 6.89 -8.51
C GLU A 27 -5.30 7.93 -9.23
N SER A 28 -4.75 9.14 -9.46
CA SER A 28 -5.47 10.23 -10.14
C SER A 28 -5.53 10.05 -11.65
N ASN A 29 -4.64 9.26 -12.23
CA ASN A 29 -4.56 8.95 -13.66
C ASN A 29 -3.98 7.54 -13.84
N PRO A 30 -4.75 6.47 -13.57
CA PRO A 30 -4.28 5.10 -13.68
C PRO A 30 -3.79 4.76 -15.07
N GLU A 31 -2.66 4.05 -15.16
CA GLU A 31 -2.18 3.53 -16.44
C GLU A 31 -3.10 2.43 -16.94
N MET A 32 -3.65 2.59 -18.13
CA MET A 32 -4.50 1.60 -18.78
C MET A 32 -3.65 0.75 -19.74
N ILE A 33 -3.54 -0.53 -19.44
CA ILE A 33 -2.71 -1.50 -20.14
C ILE A 33 -3.63 -2.42 -20.95
N ASP A 34 -3.60 -2.30 -22.24
CA ASP A 34 -4.36 -3.11 -23.20
C ASP A 34 -3.48 -4.10 -24.00
N SER A 35 -2.16 -4.00 -23.85
CA SER A 35 -1.18 -4.90 -24.47
C SER A 35 -0.05 -5.23 -23.50
N GLU A 36 0.98 -4.41 -23.43
CA GLU A 36 2.17 -4.63 -22.61
C GLU A 36 2.57 -3.37 -21.85
N TYR A 37 3.07 -3.54 -20.63
CA TYR A 37 3.60 -2.48 -19.79
C TYR A 37 4.80 -2.98 -19.01
N GLU A 38 5.97 -2.36 -19.23
CA GLU A 38 7.19 -2.63 -18.46
C GLU A 38 7.12 -1.90 -17.12
N LEU A 39 7.18 -2.66 -16.02
CA LEU A 39 7.21 -2.14 -14.66
C LEU A 39 8.63 -2.18 -14.12
N ASN A 40 9.31 -1.03 -14.20
CA ASN A 40 10.59 -0.77 -13.57
C ASN A 40 10.33 -0.19 -12.17
N ILE A 41 10.31 -1.08 -11.16
CA ILE A 41 9.86 -0.71 -9.81
C ILE A 41 10.88 0.13 -9.06
N ASP A 42 12.18 -0.01 -9.34
CA ASP A 42 13.26 0.69 -8.63
C ASP A 42 13.89 1.83 -9.43
N GLY A 43 13.43 2.07 -10.66
CA GLY A 43 13.91 3.12 -11.53
C GLY A 43 15.34 2.91 -12.06
N GLN A 44 15.86 1.67 -12.01
CA GLN A 44 17.18 1.32 -12.56
C GLN A 44 17.11 1.09 -14.10
N SER A 45 18.09 0.41 -14.67
CA SER A 45 18.28 0.32 -16.12
C SER A 45 17.30 -0.58 -16.85
N SER A 46 16.70 -1.55 -16.21
CA SER A 46 15.76 -2.52 -16.80
C SER A 46 14.55 -2.74 -15.91
N ALA A 47 13.42 -3.08 -16.52
CA ALA A 47 12.22 -3.43 -15.79
C ALA A 47 12.33 -4.85 -15.23
N GLU A 48 12.00 -5.01 -13.96
CA GLU A 48 11.97 -6.33 -13.30
C GLU A 48 10.73 -7.12 -13.70
N PHE A 49 9.65 -6.43 -14.03
CA PHE A 49 8.35 -7.02 -14.31
C PHE A 49 7.73 -6.46 -15.59
N MET A 50 6.74 -7.21 -16.10
CA MET A 50 5.90 -6.77 -17.20
C MET A 50 4.46 -7.23 -16.96
N ILE A 51 3.52 -6.35 -17.20
CA ILE A 51 2.10 -6.70 -17.29
C ILE A 51 1.80 -6.93 -18.77
N GLN A 52 1.34 -8.14 -19.12
CA GLN A 52 1.01 -8.50 -20.50
C GLN A 52 -0.45 -8.87 -20.59
N ASN A 53 -1.16 -8.21 -21.48
CA ASN A 53 -2.57 -8.42 -21.72
C ASN A 53 -2.81 -8.92 -23.15
N TYR A 54 -3.00 -10.22 -23.29
CA TYR A 54 -3.33 -10.88 -24.56
C TYR A 54 -4.79 -11.34 -24.65
N SER A 55 -5.67 -10.85 -23.75
CA SER A 55 -7.08 -11.25 -23.71
C SER A 55 -7.85 -10.93 -25.00
N ALA A 56 -7.45 -9.92 -25.77
CA ALA A 56 -8.00 -9.60 -27.08
C ALA A 56 -7.80 -10.72 -28.12
N TYR A 57 -6.82 -11.59 -27.92
CA TYR A 57 -6.53 -12.75 -28.77
C TYR A 57 -7.07 -14.06 -28.18
N GLY A 58 -7.86 -14.00 -27.09
CA GLY A 58 -8.36 -15.17 -26.38
C GLY A 58 -7.30 -15.81 -25.47
N GLU A 59 -6.22 -15.11 -25.19
CA GLU A 59 -5.12 -15.56 -24.35
C GLU A 59 -5.22 -14.96 -22.93
N ALA A 60 -4.24 -15.27 -22.10
CA ALA A 60 -4.23 -14.89 -20.70
C ALA A 60 -3.73 -13.44 -20.47
N VAL A 61 -4.00 -12.91 -19.26
CA VAL A 61 -3.32 -11.76 -18.71
C VAL A 61 -2.27 -12.25 -17.71
N TYR A 62 -1.04 -11.79 -17.89
CA TYR A 62 0.10 -12.20 -17.10
C TYR A 62 0.70 -11.02 -16.33
N PHE A 63 1.22 -11.34 -15.14
CA PHE A 63 2.21 -10.52 -14.45
C PHE A 63 3.54 -11.26 -14.54
N ALA A 64 4.35 -10.90 -15.50
CA ALA A 64 5.59 -11.60 -15.81
C ALA A 64 6.78 -11.01 -15.06
N SER A 65 7.72 -11.87 -14.66
CA SER A 65 9.01 -11.48 -14.09
C SER A 65 10.14 -11.84 -15.08
N PHE A 66 10.98 -10.88 -15.42
CA PHE A 66 12.02 -10.99 -16.44
C PHE A 66 13.44 -10.96 -15.85
N GLU A 67 13.64 -10.18 -14.82
CA GLU A 67 14.95 -10.07 -14.18
C GLU A 67 15.21 -11.23 -13.22
N ASN A 68 16.44 -11.68 -13.16
CA ASN A 68 16.84 -12.75 -12.26
C ASN A 68 16.58 -12.36 -10.79
N GLY A 69 15.82 -13.18 -10.10
CA GLY A 69 15.38 -12.91 -8.71
C GLY A 69 14.09 -12.11 -8.59
N ALA A 70 13.51 -11.60 -9.71
CA ALA A 70 12.17 -11.03 -9.72
C ALA A 70 11.12 -12.15 -9.62
N ALA A 71 10.12 -11.96 -8.78
CA ALA A 71 9.05 -12.93 -8.55
C ALA A 71 7.81 -12.26 -7.96
N VAL A 72 6.65 -12.88 -8.12
CA VAL A 72 5.37 -12.44 -7.53
C VAL A 72 4.90 -13.39 -6.44
N VAL A 73 4.07 -12.89 -5.51
CA VAL A 73 3.42 -13.73 -4.51
C VAL A 73 2.41 -14.63 -5.20
N SER A 74 2.56 -15.94 -5.00
CA SER A 74 1.74 -16.97 -5.61
C SER A 74 1.74 -18.24 -4.76
N THR A 75 0.61 -18.96 -4.72
CA THR A 75 0.46 -20.19 -3.95
C THR A 75 0.64 -21.46 -4.78
N ALA A 76 0.68 -21.38 -6.10
CA ALA A 76 0.80 -22.54 -6.98
C ALA A 76 2.16 -22.61 -7.67
N ALA A 77 2.74 -23.82 -7.70
CA ALA A 77 4.09 -24.12 -8.21
C ALA A 77 4.14 -24.57 -9.67
N ASP A 78 3.00 -24.57 -10.38
CA ASP A 78 2.92 -25.07 -11.75
C ASP A 78 3.27 -24.00 -12.79
N TYR A 79 3.48 -24.43 -14.03
CA TYR A 79 3.85 -23.61 -15.21
C TYR A 79 2.94 -22.40 -15.47
N ASN A 80 1.78 -22.36 -14.80
CA ASN A 80 0.81 -21.27 -14.79
C ASN A 80 0.51 -20.86 -13.33
N ALA A 81 1.54 -20.53 -12.55
CA ALA A 81 1.34 -20.07 -11.18
C ALA A 81 0.40 -18.86 -11.17
N ASN A 82 -0.66 -18.98 -10.39
CA ASN A 82 -1.64 -17.90 -10.24
C ASN A 82 -1.07 -16.79 -9.36
N VAL A 83 -1.20 -15.54 -9.78
CA VAL A 83 -0.90 -14.40 -8.90
C VAL A 83 -1.91 -14.37 -7.77
N ASP A 84 -1.43 -14.39 -6.53
CA ASP A 84 -2.32 -14.25 -5.37
C ASP A 84 -2.87 -12.82 -5.30
N MET A 85 -4.18 -12.73 -5.14
CA MET A 85 -4.88 -11.46 -4.94
C MET A 85 -4.76 -11.04 -3.48
N LEU A 86 -3.86 -10.10 -3.20
CA LEU A 86 -3.66 -9.61 -1.85
C LEU A 86 -4.65 -8.49 -1.50
N SER A 87 -5.19 -8.56 -0.29
CA SER A 87 -5.99 -7.48 0.29
C SER A 87 -5.08 -6.33 0.75
N GLU A 88 -5.66 -5.18 1.02
CA GLU A 88 -4.95 -4.06 1.65
C GLU A 88 -4.35 -4.48 3.01
N ASN A 89 -3.17 -3.94 3.32
CA ASN A 89 -2.43 -4.18 4.56
C ASN A 89 -1.88 -5.62 4.75
N ALA A 90 -1.88 -6.44 3.69
CA ALA A 90 -1.22 -7.75 3.68
C ALA A 90 0.31 -7.58 3.72
N GLU A 91 1.00 -8.39 4.51
CA GLU A 91 2.45 -8.34 4.61
C GLU A 91 3.13 -9.12 3.48
N ILE A 92 4.13 -8.50 2.86
CA ILE A 92 4.99 -9.07 1.83
C ILE A 92 6.41 -9.05 2.35
N GLY A 93 7.05 -10.22 2.44
CA GLY A 93 8.38 -10.34 3.02
C GLY A 93 8.97 -11.74 2.84
N ALA A 94 9.98 -12.06 3.65
CA ALA A 94 10.71 -13.33 3.57
C ALA A 94 9.83 -14.58 3.79
N SER A 95 8.69 -14.45 4.48
CA SER A 95 7.73 -15.54 4.73
C SER A 95 6.74 -15.76 3.59
N SER A 96 6.66 -14.84 2.62
CA SER A 96 5.77 -14.98 1.47
C SER A 96 6.31 -16.02 0.48
N THR A 97 5.40 -16.74 -0.16
CA THR A 97 5.77 -17.69 -1.24
C THR A 97 5.83 -16.94 -2.56
N PHE A 98 6.94 -17.07 -3.27
CA PHE A 98 7.17 -16.36 -4.52
C PHE A 98 7.48 -17.33 -5.66
N TYR A 99 6.92 -17.04 -6.84
CA TYR A 99 7.30 -17.68 -8.09
C TYR A 99 7.69 -16.62 -9.13
N GLY A 100 8.79 -16.88 -9.83
CA GLY A 100 9.31 -15.91 -10.79
C GLY A 100 10.56 -16.34 -11.50
N CYS A 101 11.21 -15.39 -12.18
CA CYS A 101 12.38 -15.59 -13.00
C CYS A 101 13.54 -16.23 -12.22
N GLN A 102 14.03 -17.35 -12.75
CA GLN A 102 15.20 -18.05 -12.23
C GLN A 102 16.15 -18.38 -13.38
N GLY A 103 17.45 -18.14 -13.15
CA GLY A 103 18.48 -18.46 -14.16
C GLY A 103 18.34 -17.68 -15.47
N GLY A 104 17.71 -16.49 -15.44
CA GLY A 104 17.50 -15.63 -16.60
C GLY A 104 16.36 -16.07 -17.53
N SER A 105 15.56 -17.07 -17.15
CA SER A 105 14.36 -17.45 -17.90
C SER A 105 13.14 -16.69 -17.38
N PRO A 106 12.41 -15.94 -18.24
CA PRO A 106 11.19 -15.25 -17.84
C PRO A 106 10.15 -16.21 -17.24
N TYR A 107 9.40 -15.74 -16.27
CA TYR A 107 8.33 -16.50 -15.64
C TYR A 107 7.01 -15.72 -15.71
N PHE A 108 5.96 -16.37 -16.21
CA PHE A 108 4.66 -15.78 -16.44
C PHE A 108 3.66 -16.27 -15.39
N ASN A 109 3.23 -15.34 -14.52
CA ASN A 109 2.22 -15.63 -13.52
C ASN A 109 0.85 -15.13 -14.02
N VAL A 110 -0.18 -15.99 -13.90
CA VAL A 110 -1.49 -15.75 -14.49
C VAL A 110 -2.34 -14.87 -13.56
N LEU A 111 -2.83 -13.75 -14.08
CA LEU A 111 -3.89 -12.94 -13.48
C LEU A 111 -5.27 -13.40 -13.96
N TYR A 112 -5.39 -13.75 -15.25
CA TYR A 112 -6.63 -14.15 -15.88
C TYR A 112 -6.37 -15.15 -17.01
N LEU A 113 -7.15 -16.21 -17.08
CA LEU A 113 -7.12 -17.21 -18.16
C LEU A 113 -8.55 -17.45 -18.65
N PRO A 114 -8.86 -17.19 -19.95
CA PRO A 114 -10.21 -17.40 -20.48
C PRO A 114 -10.62 -18.87 -20.43
N GLY A 115 -11.81 -19.15 -19.91
CA GLY A 115 -12.48 -20.43 -20.04
C GLY A 115 -12.19 -21.50 -19.01
N GLU A 116 -11.06 -21.49 -18.29
CA GLU A 116 -10.72 -22.56 -17.34
C GLU A 116 -10.56 -22.11 -15.89
N TYR A 117 -9.95 -20.96 -15.63
CA TYR A 117 -9.73 -20.45 -14.27
C TYR A 117 -9.80 -18.94 -14.25
N VAL A 118 -10.83 -18.39 -13.63
CA VAL A 118 -10.86 -16.97 -13.28
C VAL A 118 -10.07 -16.80 -11.99
N VAL A 119 -8.79 -16.48 -12.10
CA VAL A 119 -7.94 -16.22 -10.92
C VAL A 119 -8.38 -14.93 -10.25
N TRP A 120 -8.61 -13.89 -11.06
CA TRP A 120 -9.08 -12.58 -10.59
C TRP A 120 -10.41 -12.22 -11.25
N ALA A 121 -11.39 -11.82 -10.44
CA ALA A 121 -12.67 -11.34 -10.96
C ALA A 121 -12.51 -9.95 -11.62
N SER A 122 -13.17 -9.76 -12.77
CA SER A 122 -13.26 -8.45 -13.43
C SER A 122 -13.79 -7.38 -12.48
N GLY A 123 -13.18 -6.21 -12.51
CA GLY A 123 -13.59 -5.05 -11.70
C GLY A 123 -13.04 -5.03 -10.28
N THR A 124 -12.42 -6.11 -9.80
CA THR A 124 -11.78 -6.13 -8.48
C THR A 124 -10.48 -5.35 -8.49
N VAL A 125 -10.30 -4.47 -7.50
CA VAL A 125 -9.04 -3.81 -7.19
C VAL A 125 -8.33 -4.63 -6.13
N ALA A 126 -7.08 -5.01 -6.38
CA ALA A 126 -6.27 -5.76 -5.43
C ALA A 126 -4.78 -5.48 -5.63
N TYR A 127 -3.95 -6.11 -4.82
CA TYR A 127 -2.50 -5.93 -4.85
C TYR A 127 -1.80 -7.20 -5.32
N VAL A 128 -0.78 -7.02 -6.16
CA VAL A 128 0.22 -8.02 -6.51
C VAL A 128 1.42 -7.82 -5.60
N GLY A 129 1.83 -8.85 -4.86
CA GLY A 129 3.03 -8.81 -4.06
C GLY A 129 4.26 -9.12 -4.90
N LEU A 130 5.32 -8.31 -4.74
CA LEU A 130 6.51 -8.33 -5.57
C LEU A 130 7.77 -8.58 -4.73
N LYS A 131 8.71 -9.32 -5.32
CA LYS A 131 10.09 -9.46 -4.85
C LYS A 131 11.03 -9.25 -6.03
N PHE A 132 12.13 -8.53 -5.84
CA PHE A 132 13.16 -8.36 -6.86
C PHE A 132 14.54 -8.20 -6.23
N VAL A 133 15.58 -8.39 -7.05
CA VAL A 133 16.96 -8.16 -6.66
C VAL A 133 17.46 -6.92 -7.39
N ARG A 134 17.83 -5.90 -6.64
CA ARG A 134 18.40 -4.68 -7.19
C ARG A 134 19.77 -4.98 -7.79
N GLN A 135 19.92 -4.84 -9.11
CA GLN A 135 21.12 -5.25 -9.85
C GLN A 135 22.38 -4.51 -9.39
N SER A 136 22.27 -3.21 -9.03
CA SER A 136 23.40 -2.39 -8.60
C SER A 136 24.01 -2.81 -7.26
N THR A 137 23.25 -3.49 -6.40
CA THR A 137 23.66 -3.85 -5.02
C THR A 137 23.60 -5.34 -4.74
N GLY A 138 22.90 -6.12 -5.57
CA GLY A 138 22.62 -7.55 -5.32
C GLY A 138 21.67 -7.79 -4.14
N THR A 139 20.96 -6.76 -3.66
CA THR A 139 20.08 -6.85 -2.49
C THR A 139 18.65 -7.16 -2.87
N THR A 140 17.99 -7.98 -2.04
CA THR A 140 16.57 -8.32 -2.22
C THR A 140 15.69 -7.23 -1.63
N HIS A 141 14.62 -6.89 -2.35
CA HIS A 141 13.60 -5.94 -1.95
C HIS A 141 12.20 -6.50 -2.16
N TYR A 142 11.26 -6.04 -1.35
CA TYR A 142 9.84 -6.40 -1.46
C TYR A 142 9.02 -5.17 -1.81
N GLY A 143 7.97 -5.38 -2.61
CA GLY A 143 7.11 -4.33 -3.11
C GLY A 143 5.69 -4.82 -3.35
N TRP A 144 4.86 -3.92 -3.84
CA TRP A 144 3.50 -4.20 -4.28
C TRP A 144 3.15 -3.36 -5.51
N ALA A 145 2.22 -3.89 -6.33
CA ALA A 145 1.54 -3.14 -7.39
C ALA A 145 0.03 -3.24 -7.18
N LYS A 146 -0.69 -2.11 -7.25
CA LYS A 146 -2.15 -2.03 -7.13
C LYS A 146 -2.77 -2.04 -8.52
N VAL A 147 -3.54 -3.07 -8.83
CA VAL A 147 -4.10 -3.28 -10.17
C VAL A 147 -5.59 -3.59 -10.12
N LYS A 148 -6.26 -3.40 -11.26
CA LYS A 148 -7.65 -3.77 -11.49
C LYS A 148 -7.80 -4.35 -12.88
N LEU A 149 -8.39 -5.54 -12.99
CA LEU A 149 -8.82 -6.08 -14.27
C LEU A 149 -10.08 -5.38 -14.77
N GLY A 150 -10.07 -4.95 -16.02
CA GLY A 150 -11.24 -4.45 -16.70
C GLY A 150 -12.26 -5.56 -17.00
N THR A 151 -13.37 -5.18 -17.65
CA THR A 151 -14.42 -6.12 -18.05
C THR A 151 -13.84 -7.17 -19.00
N ASN A 152 -14.06 -8.44 -18.71
CA ASN A 152 -13.49 -9.58 -19.47
C ASN A 152 -11.97 -9.49 -19.67
N ALA A 153 -11.28 -8.87 -18.71
CA ALA A 153 -9.84 -8.62 -18.73
C ALA A 153 -9.32 -7.87 -19.98
N SER A 154 -10.19 -7.14 -20.70
CA SER A 154 -9.81 -6.39 -21.90
C SER A 154 -8.75 -5.32 -21.69
N TYR A 155 -8.52 -4.93 -20.44
CA TYR A 155 -7.45 -4.03 -20.01
C TYR A 155 -7.11 -4.28 -18.54
N VAL A 156 -5.93 -3.83 -18.13
CA VAL A 156 -5.52 -3.76 -16.72
C VAL A 156 -5.28 -2.30 -16.37
N TYR A 157 -5.84 -1.83 -15.28
CA TYR A 157 -5.43 -0.55 -14.70
C TYR A 157 -4.35 -0.78 -13.64
N LEU A 158 -3.26 -0.04 -13.73
CA LEU A 158 -2.24 0.09 -12.70
C LEU A 158 -2.45 1.42 -11.96
N TYR A 159 -2.79 1.36 -10.68
CA TYR A 159 -3.06 2.53 -9.83
C TYR A 159 -1.84 3.07 -9.11
N GLY A 160 -0.79 2.27 -9.03
CA GLY A 160 0.44 2.63 -8.37
C GLY A 160 1.22 1.41 -7.90
N TYR A 161 2.44 1.65 -7.47
CA TYR A 161 3.32 0.61 -6.95
C TYR A 161 4.32 1.20 -5.94
N ALA A 162 4.80 0.36 -5.04
CA ALA A 162 5.82 0.75 -4.09
C ALA A 162 6.76 -0.40 -3.76
N TYR A 163 7.93 -0.05 -3.23
CA TYR A 163 8.85 -1.02 -2.64
C TYR A 163 9.55 -0.45 -1.41
N ASN A 164 10.04 -1.35 -0.54
CA ASN A 164 10.87 -0.98 0.59
C ASN A 164 12.34 -0.92 0.14
N SER A 165 12.97 0.25 0.19
CA SER A 165 14.35 0.46 -0.23
C SER A 165 15.37 -0.13 0.77
N THR A 166 14.96 -0.47 1.99
CA THR A 166 15.77 -1.21 2.95
C THR A 166 15.86 -2.68 2.53
N PRO A 167 17.04 -3.24 2.33
CA PRO A 167 17.21 -4.64 1.93
C PRO A 167 16.55 -5.62 2.88
N ASN A 168 15.82 -6.59 2.33
CA ASN A 168 15.12 -7.66 3.05
C ASN A 168 14.04 -7.20 4.05
N ALA A 169 13.75 -5.90 4.12
CA ALA A 169 12.69 -5.39 4.98
C ALA A 169 11.31 -5.64 4.34
N PRO A 170 10.33 -6.12 5.10
CA PRO A 170 8.98 -6.35 4.59
C PRO A 170 8.29 -5.03 4.25
N ILE A 171 7.23 -5.11 3.45
CA ILE A 171 6.31 -4.03 3.13
C ILE A 171 4.87 -4.53 3.28
N ARG A 172 3.94 -3.63 3.57
CA ARG A 172 2.51 -3.94 3.52
C ARG A 172 1.89 -3.39 2.25
N THR A 173 0.96 -4.12 1.68
CA THR A 173 0.17 -3.66 0.53
C THR A 173 -0.53 -2.35 0.88
N GLY A 174 -0.42 -1.36 -0.01
CA GLY A 174 -0.94 -0.01 0.22
C GLY A 174 -0.05 0.89 1.11
N GLN A 175 1.05 0.39 1.66
CA GLN A 175 2.02 1.22 2.40
C GLN A 175 2.76 2.14 1.44
N THR A 176 2.72 3.46 1.71
CA THR A 176 3.29 4.51 0.84
C THR A 176 4.37 5.35 1.53
N ASN A 177 4.59 5.13 2.83
CA ASN A 177 5.58 5.85 3.65
C ASN A 177 6.24 4.94 4.69
N ASP A 178 7.30 5.42 5.31
CA ASP A 178 8.15 4.68 6.26
C ASP A 178 7.52 4.49 7.63
N SER A 179 6.52 5.28 7.96
CA SER A 179 5.83 5.18 9.23
C SER A 179 4.96 3.92 9.19
N GLY A 180 5.30 2.90 9.96
CA GLY A 180 4.44 1.74 10.24
C GLY A 180 3.14 2.08 10.99
N LEU A 181 2.90 3.37 11.19
CA LEU A 181 1.61 3.99 11.41
C LEU A 181 1.12 4.39 10.02
N ASN A 182 -0.02 3.87 9.57
CA ASN A 182 -0.73 4.45 8.44
C ASN A 182 -0.67 5.97 8.61
N GLU A 183 0.14 6.68 7.81
CA GLU A 183 -0.24 8.05 7.53
C GLU A 183 -1.60 7.89 6.85
N VAL A 184 -2.62 8.12 7.67
CA VAL A 184 -3.91 8.55 7.19
C VAL A 184 -3.55 9.52 6.07
N MET A 185 -3.91 9.18 4.81
CA MET A 185 -3.84 10.13 3.69
C MET A 185 -4.09 11.49 4.29
N GLN A 186 -3.22 12.47 4.02
CA GLN A 186 -3.45 13.82 4.47
C GLN A 186 -4.72 14.32 3.77
N HIS A 187 -5.85 13.80 4.23
CA HIS A 187 -7.14 14.41 4.03
C HIS A 187 -6.96 15.78 4.66
N SER A 188 -7.07 16.81 3.90
CA SER A 188 -7.06 18.19 4.39
C SER A 188 -8.30 18.37 5.27
N PHE A 189 -8.21 17.81 6.46
CA PHE A 189 -9.25 17.79 7.46
C PHE A 189 -8.69 18.46 8.71
N SER A 190 -9.40 19.44 9.20
CA SER A 190 -9.09 20.09 10.45
C SER A 190 -10.34 20.24 11.30
N PHE A 191 -10.16 20.26 12.60
CA PHE A 191 -11.23 20.56 13.54
C PHE A 191 -10.72 21.46 14.68
N TYR A 192 -11.54 22.39 15.08
CA TYR A 192 -11.20 23.36 16.11
C TYR A 192 -12.45 23.94 16.79
N PRO A 193 -12.25 24.44 18.03
CA PRO A 193 -11.07 24.38 18.87
C PRO A 193 -10.87 22.99 19.47
N ASN A 194 -9.65 22.67 19.88
CA ASN A 194 -9.35 21.49 20.71
C ASN A 194 -8.35 21.92 21.80
N PRO A 195 -8.76 22.01 23.07
CA PRO A 195 -10.04 21.59 23.68
C PRO A 195 -11.25 22.45 23.25
N ALA A 196 -12.45 21.83 23.21
CA ALA A 196 -13.70 22.42 22.78
C ALA A 196 -14.74 22.51 23.92
N LYS A 197 -15.56 23.57 23.92
CA LYS A 197 -16.61 23.78 24.96
C LYS A 197 -18.02 23.49 24.47
N GLY A 198 -18.44 24.03 23.35
CA GLY A 198 -19.81 23.94 22.87
C GLY A 198 -19.92 23.52 21.42
N ILE A 199 -19.12 24.12 20.56
CA ILE A 199 -19.13 23.90 19.13
C ILE A 199 -17.75 23.41 18.69
N LEU A 200 -17.72 22.40 17.84
CA LEU A 200 -16.54 21.91 17.13
C LEU A 200 -16.72 22.26 15.66
N ASN A 201 -15.85 23.10 15.13
CA ASN A 201 -15.81 23.40 13.71
C ASN A 201 -15.03 22.32 13.01
N ILE A 202 -15.45 21.93 11.80
CA ILE A 202 -14.83 20.89 11.01
C ILE A 202 -14.63 21.43 9.59
N GLU A 203 -13.41 21.35 9.12
CA GLU A 203 -13.04 21.69 7.75
C GLU A 203 -12.53 20.44 7.05
N GLY A 204 -13.06 20.15 5.87
CA GLY A 204 -12.65 19.02 5.04
C GLY A 204 -13.53 18.90 3.80
N GLN A 205 -13.03 18.17 2.83
CA GLN A 205 -13.77 17.90 1.58
C GLN A 205 -14.32 16.47 1.61
N ASN A 206 -15.42 16.26 0.88
CA ASN A 206 -16.00 14.92 0.66
C ASN A 206 -16.45 14.18 1.94
N ILE A 207 -16.75 14.88 3.04
CA ILE A 207 -17.24 14.28 4.28
C ILE A 207 -18.69 13.81 4.07
N ARG A 208 -18.98 12.55 4.45
CA ARG A 208 -20.31 11.93 4.37
C ARG A 208 -21.02 11.91 5.72
N SER A 209 -20.29 11.52 6.75
CA SER A 209 -20.85 11.46 8.12
C SER A 209 -19.76 11.60 9.16
N ILE A 210 -20.18 12.03 10.36
CA ILE A 210 -19.32 12.19 11.52
C ILE A 210 -20.00 11.48 12.69
N SER A 211 -19.23 10.68 13.44
CA SER A 211 -19.69 10.02 14.67
C SER A 211 -18.72 10.34 15.79
N ILE A 212 -19.25 10.56 16.98
CA ILE A 212 -18.47 10.81 18.20
C ILE A 212 -18.62 9.61 19.14
N TYR A 213 -17.49 9.10 19.61
CA TYR A 213 -17.42 7.96 20.54
C TYR A 213 -16.72 8.39 21.83
N ASN A 214 -17.19 7.85 22.95
CA ASN A 214 -16.47 7.97 24.21
C ASN A 214 -15.28 6.99 24.28
N THR A 215 -14.48 7.07 25.32
CA THR A 215 -13.30 6.20 25.52
C THR A 215 -13.63 4.72 25.73
N LEU A 216 -14.89 4.37 25.98
CA LEU A 216 -15.40 2.99 26.08
C LEU A 216 -15.87 2.45 24.73
N GLY A 217 -15.78 3.26 23.64
CA GLY A 217 -16.25 2.87 22.31
C GLY A 217 -17.75 2.98 22.09
N GLN A 218 -18.49 3.61 22.99
CA GLN A 218 -19.93 3.86 22.84
C GLN A 218 -20.13 5.09 21.97
N GLU A 219 -21.03 4.97 20.98
CA GLU A 219 -21.42 6.10 20.12
C GLU A 219 -22.30 7.06 20.92
N GLU A 220 -21.83 8.29 21.10
CA GLU A 220 -22.57 9.34 21.80
C GLU A 220 -23.45 10.10 20.83
N THR A 221 -22.99 10.35 19.61
CA THR A 221 -23.72 11.12 18.61
C THR A 221 -23.24 10.79 17.19
N LYS A 222 -24.19 10.77 16.25
CA LYS A 222 -23.92 10.63 14.81
C LYS A 222 -24.61 11.75 14.02
N PHE A 223 -23.85 12.38 13.15
CA PHE A 223 -24.34 13.45 12.29
C PHE A 223 -24.19 13.08 10.82
N SER A 224 -25.22 13.33 10.02
CA SER A 224 -25.05 13.45 8.58
C SER A 224 -24.39 14.80 8.32
N TYR A 225 -23.26 14.82 7.62
CA TYR A 225 -22.52 16.06 7.40
C TYR A 225 -23.29 16.97 6.44
N SER A 226 -23.82 18.05 6.98
CA SER A 226 -24.49 19.13 6.22
C SER A 226 -23.99 20.51 6.58
N GLU A 227 -23.28 20.63 7.70
CA GLU A 227 -22.77 21.91 8.26
C GLU A 227 -21.34 21.71 8.78
N ASN A 228 -20.52 22.74 8.63
CA ASN A 228 -19.12 22.73 9.07
C ASN A 228 -18.97 22.86 10.61
N GLN A 229 -20.03 22.59 11.36
CA GLN A 229 -20.07 22.74 12.80
C GLN A 229 -20.87 21.60 13.46
N ILE A 230 -20.38 21.15 14.61
CA ILE A 230 -21.06 20.16 15.44
C ILE A 230 -21.29 20.76 16.83
N ASP A 231 -22.54 20.71 17.29
CA ASP A 231 -22.87 21.05 18.67
C ASP A 231 -22.54 19.88 19.60
N ILE A 232 -21.54 20.10 20.44
CA ILE A 232 -21.06 19.13 21.46
C ILE A 232 -21.43 19.59 22.88
N SER A 233 -22.28 20.58 23.05
CA SER A 233 -22.65 21.16 24.37
C SER A 233 -23.23 20.11 25.32
N ASN A 234 -23.93 19.11 24.80
CA ASN A 234 -24.54 18.03 25.58
C ASN A 234 -23.55 16.94 26.03
N LEU A 235 -22.31 16.94 25.49
CA LEU A 235 -21.28 15.97 25.89
C LEU A 235 -20.71 16.37 27.26
N ARG A 236 -20.44 15.37 28.09
CA ARG A 236 -19.75 15.57 29.36
C ARG A 236 -18.29 15.94 29.11
N LYS A 237 -17.64 16.59 30.09
CA LYS A 237 -16.20 16.84 30.03
C LYS A 237 -15.43 15.52 29.93
N GLY A 238 -14.50 15.44 29.00
CA GLY A 238 -13.74 14.21 28.78
C GLY A 238 -13.03 14.14 27.44
N ILE A 239 -12.44 12.98 27.18
CA ILE A 239 -11.78 12.65 25.91
C ILE A 239 -12.77 11.89 25.04
N TYR A 240 -12.85 12.26 23.77
CA TYR A 240 -13.69 11.63 22.76
C TYR A 240 -12.91 11.32 21.50
N ILE A 241 -13.41 10.35 20.76
CA ILE A 241 -12.91 9.98 19.44
C ILE A 241 -13.92 10.46 18.39
N LEU A 242 -13.44 11.24 17.45
CA LEU A 242 -14.17 11.73 16.29
C LEU A 242 -13.88 10.79 15.12
N ASN A 243 -14.89 10.09 14.63
CA ASN A 243 -14.83 9.28 13.42
C ASN A 243 -15.48 10.05 12.28
N ILE A 244 -14.72 10.29 11.21
CA ILE A 244 -15.18 11.00 10.03
C ILE A 244 -15.13 10.05 8.86
N LEU A 245 -16.27 9.81 8.23
CA LEU A 245 -16.37 9.03 7.01
C LEU A 245 -16.38 9.99 5.82
N SER A 246 -15.38 9.88 4.96
CA SER A 246 -15.29 10.58 3.68
C SER A 246 -15.47 9.63 2.49
N ASN A 247 -15.45 10.17 1.27
CA ASN A 247 -15.40 9.34 0.05
C ASN A 247 -14.10 8.55 -0.07
N GLU A 248 -13.07 8.96 0.63
CA GLU A 248 -11.70 8.45 0.53
C GLU A 248 -11.35 7.49 1.69
N GLY A 249 -12.23 7.38 2.71
CA GLY A 249 -12.04 6.47 3.84
C GLY A 249 -12.50 7.04 5.17
N MET A 250 -12.15 6.35 6.25
CA MET A 250 -12.50 6.71 7.63
C MET A 250 -11.29 7.32 8.33
N ILE A 251 -11.48 8.50 8.93
CA ILE A 251 -10.50 9.22 9.72
C ILE A 251 -10.90 9.15 11.19
N ARG A 252 -9.92 8.95 12.07
CA ARG A 252 -10.12 8.93 13.53
C ARG A 252 -9.21 9.95 14.19
N GLU A 253 -9.84 10.85 14.95
CA GLU A 253 -9.13 11.88 15.68
C GLU A 253 -9.61 11.99 17.11
N LYS A 254 -8.73 12.46 17.99
CA LYS A 254 -9.05 12.64 19.40
C LYS A 254 -9.28 14.11 19.70
N PHE A 255 -10.38 14.44 20.39
CA PHE A 255 -10.59 15.77 20.92
C PHE A 255 -10.92 15.76 22.42
N ILE A 256 -10.74 16.91 23.05
CA ILE A 256 -10.99 17.13 24.48
C ILE A 256 -12.20 18.05 24.62
N LYS A 257 -13.21 17.60 25.34
CA LYS A 257 -14.39 18.37 25.74
C LYS A 257 -14.16 18.98 27.13
N GLU A 258 -14.25 20.31 27.22
CA GLU A 258 -14.18 21.07 28.48
C GLU A 258 -15.54 21.46 29.04
#